data_c9ffc1b5aa7171dbec0b8783e3432ae5
#
_entry.id   c9ffc1b5aa7171dbec0b8783e3432ae5
#
_cell.length_a   1.000
_cell.length_b   1.000
_cell.length_c   1.000
_cell.angle_alpha   90.00
_cell.angle_beta   90.00
_cell.angle_gamma   90.00
#
_symmetry.space_group_name_H-M   'P 1'
#
loop_
_entity.id
_entity.type
_entity.pdbx_description
1 polymer ?
#
loop_
_entity_poly.entity_id
_entity_poly.type
_entity_poly.pdbx_seq_one_letter_code
_entity_poly.pdbx_strand_id
1 'polypeptide(L)'
;MFRGGEEHIEADKIEMEYAKLDGVRFEYFKQPKEITDKGVIYTNTKAESGEDGRVEFVKIEGKEELFEADSVIIAVGQGPRANIISSTKGIDVTERGLLYTDTFGRTTRPGIFASGDVVTGAKTVVEAVRLSKIVAEAIEEFVEKSLAEEEKSGGNDE
;
A
#
# COMPACT_ATOMS: atom_id res chain seq x y z
N MET A 1 9.09 -0.61 -17.85
CA MET A 1 8.06 -1.51 -18.40
C MET A 1 6.88 -1.56 -17.44
N PHE A 2 5.67 -1.36 -17.93
CA PHE A 2 4.46 -1.28 -17.12
C PHE A 2 3.28 -1.99 -17.81
N ARG A 3 2.45 -2.71 -17.04
CA ARG A 3 1.35 -3.55 -17.56
C ARG A 3 0.14 -2.77 -18.07
N GLY A 4 0.02 -1.48 -17.76
CA GLY A 4 -1.05 -0.59 -18.22
C GLY A 4 -0.53 0.50 -19.14
N GLY A 5 -1.39 1.45 -19.52
CA GLY A 5 -1.04 2.67 -20.22
C GLY A 5 -0.52 3.77 -19.30
N GLU A 6 -0.12 4.89 -19.86
CA GLU A 6 0.39 6.05 -19.10
C GLU A 6 -0.63 6.56 -18.07
N GLU A 7 -1.90 6.54 -18.43
CA GLU A 7 -3.02 6.97 -17.60
C GLU A 7 -3.26 6.10 -16.36
N HIS A 8 -2.63 4.92 -16.29
CA HIS A 8 -2.77 3.97 -15.19
C HIS A 8 -1.59 4.00 -14.22
N ILE A 9 -0.59 4.86 -14.46
CA ILE A 9 0.56 4.99 -13.57
C ILE A 9 0.17 5.89 -12.40
N GLU A 10 0.41 5.41 -11.17
CA GLU A 10 0.15 6.16 -9.94
C GLU A 10 1.27 7.16 -9.57
N ALA A 11 2.37 7.22 -10.35
CA ALA A 11 3.46 8.16 -10.12
C ALA A 11 3.03 9.60 -10.43
N ASP A 12 3.69 10.57 -9.78
CA ASP A 12 3.49 11.99 -10.07
C ASP A 12 3.84 12.31 -11.53
N LYS A 13 3.00 13.10 -12.19
CA LYS A 13 3.20 13.47 -13.60
C LYS A 13 4.51 14.22 -13.82
N ILE A 14 4.92 15.04 -12.84
CA ILE A 14 6.17 15.82 -12.90
C ILE A 14 7.37 14.86 -12.85
N GLU A 15 7.32 13.84 -11.98
CA GLU A 15 8.37 12.82 -11.92
C GLU A 15 8.47 12.03 -13.22
N MET A 16 7.35 11.70 -13.84
CA MET A 16 7.33 11.05 -15.15
C MET A 16 7.93 11.93 -16.25
N GLU A 17 7.62 13.24 -16.25
CA GLU A 17 8.19 14.18 -17.21
C GLU A 17 9.71 14.31 -17.04
N TYR A 18 10.21 14.41 -15.81
CA TYR A 18 11.66 14.42 -15.55
C TYR A 18 12.32 13.13 -16.02
N ALA A 19 11.75 11.98 -15.74
CA ALA A 19 12.29 10.71 -16.23
C ALA A 19 12.35 10.67 -17.77
N LYS A 20 11.33 11.19 -18.47
CA LYS A 20 11.34 11.30 -19.94
C LYS A 20 12.44 12.25 -20.44
N LEU A 21 12.65 13.39 -19.77
CA LEU A 21 13.70 14.34 -20.07
C LEU A 21 15.10 13.73 -19.90
N ASP A 22 15.28 12.89 -18.89
CA ASP A 22 16.51 12.13 -18.63
C ASP A 22 16.70 10.93 -19.62
N GLY A 23 15.81 10.78 -20.59
CA GLY A 23 15.91 9.76 -21.63
C GLY A 23 15.33 8.40 -21.26
N VAL A 24 14.60 8.29 -20.14
CA VAL A 24 13.92 7.04 -19.78
C VAL A 24 12.79 6.75 -20.77
N ARG A 25 12.83 5.56 -21.36
CA ARG A 25 11.75 5.09 -22.23
C ARG A 25 10.72 4.33 -21.40
N PHE A 26 9.46 4.72 -21.54
CA PHE A 26 8.34 4.03 -20.95
C PHE A 26 7.77 2.99 -21.92
N GLU A 27 7.75 1.74 -21.50
CA GLU A 27 7.19 0.63 -22.25
C GLU A 27 5.86 0.24 -21.60
N TYR A 28 4.76 0.64 -22.23
CA TYR A 28 3.39 0.45 -21.74
C TYR A 28 2.76 -0.84 -22.27
N PHE A 29 1.71 -1.31 -21.57
CA PHE A 29 0.96 -2.52 -21.92
C PHE A 29 1.85 -3.76 -22.06
N LYS A 30 2.92 -3.83 -21.26
CA LYS A 30 3.89 -4.91 -21.23
C LYS A 30 4.00 -5.47 -19.82
N GLN A 31 3.57 -6.71 -19.63
CA GLN A 31 3.67 -7.41 -18.35
C GLN A 31 4.92 -8.29 -18.34
N PRO A 32 5.90 -8.00 -17.46
CA PRO A 32 7.04 -8.86 -17.27
C PRO A 32 6.58 -10.27 -16.83
N LYS A 33 7.24 -11.29 -17.39
CA LYS A 33 6.97 -12.70 -17.08
C LYS A 33 8.18 -13.37 -16.44
N GLU A 34 9.35 -13.17 -17.03
CA GLU A 34 10.57 -13.86 -16.62
C GLU A 34 11.80 -12.96 -16.84
N ILE A 35 12.75 -13.00 -15.92
CA ILE A 35 14.05 -12.36 -16.07
C ILE A 35 15.05 -13.44 -16.49
N THR A 36 15.77 -13.18 -17.57
CA THR A 36 16.77 -14.07 -18.14
C THR A 36 18.12 -13.37 -18.22
N ASP A 37 19.19 -14.11 -18.56
CA ASP A 37 20.52 -13.54 -18.80
C ASP A 37 20.56 -12.55 -19.99
N LYS A 38 19.53 -12.53 -20.83
CA LYS A 38 19.42 -11.62 -21.99
C LYS A 38 18.50 -10.43 -21.77
N GLY A 39 17.81 -10.38 -20.64
CA GLY A 39 16.83 -9.33 -20.34
C GLY A 39 15.52 -9.89 -19.83
N VAL A 40 14.41 -9.22 -20.12
CA VAL A 40 13.08 -9.51 -19.60
C VAL A 40 12.16 -10.06 -20.67
N ILE A 41 11.65 -11.26 -20.49
CA ILE A 41 10.55 -11.81 -21.28
C ILE A 41 9.25 -11.18 -20.79
N TYR A 42 8.44 -10.69 -21.71
CA TYR A 42 7.15 -10.07 -21.39
C TYR A 42 6.04 -10.53 -22.32
N THR A 43 4.80 -10.30 -21.89
CA THR A 43 3.60 -10.47 -22.70
C THR A 43 2.91 -9.12 -22.86
N ASN A 44 2.30 -8.89 -24.02
CA ASN A 44 1.49 -7.70 -24.24
C ASN A 44 0.15 -7.81 -23.48
N THR A 45 -0.34 -6.67 -23.01
CA THR A 45 -1.60 -6.55 -22.28
C THR A 45 -2.50 -5.51 -22.92
N LYS A 46 -3.77 -5.52 -22.55
CA LYS A 46 -4.75 -4.45 -22.83
C LYS A 46 -5.54 -4.15 -21.58
N ALA A 47 -6.05 -2.93 -21.47
CA ALA A 47 -6.96 -2.54 -20.42
C ALA A 47 -8.40 -2.93 -20.82
N GLU A 48 -9.11 -3.60 -19.93
CA GLU A 48 -10.53 -3.90 -20.06
C GLU A 48 -11.27 -3.41 -18.82
N SER A 49 -12.54 -3.03 -18.96
CA SER A 49 -13.39 -2.69 -17.82
C SER A 49 -13.92 -3.97 -17.18
N GLY A 50 -13.57 -4.23 -15.95
CA GLY A 50 -14.13 -5.33 -15.17
C GLY A 50 -15.62 -5.11 -14.83
N GLU A 51 -16.30 -6.14 -14.39
CA GLU A 51 -17.72 -6.10 -14.02
C GLU A 51 -18.01 -5.14 -12.85
N ASP A 52 -17.02 -4.90 -12.00
CA ASP A 52 -17.06 -3.97 -10.87
C ASP A 52 -16.69 -2.52 -11.22
N GLY A 53 -16.44 -2.24 -12.51
CA GLY A 53 -16.01 -0.93 -13.01
C GLY A 53 -14.52 -0.64 -12.80
N ARG A 54 -13.74 -1.58 -12.28
CA ARG A 54 -12.28 -1.48 -12.17
C ARG A 54 -11.61 -1.82 -13.49
N VAL A 55 -10.47 -1.20 -13.75
CA VAL A 55 -9.66 -1.53 -14.93
C VAL A 55 -8.86 -2.80 -14.63
N GLU A 56 -9.04 -3.79 -15.48
CA GLU A 56 -8.24 -5.02 -15.47
C GLU A 56 -7.26 -5.03 -16.64
N PHE A 57 -6.05 -5.56 -16.41
CA PHE A 57 -5.05 -5.72 -17.47
C PHE A 57 -5.02 -7.17 -17.92
N VAL A 58 -5.63 -7.41 -19.07
CA VAL A 58 -5.76 -8.75 -19.64
C VAL A 58 -4.61 -9.00 -20.61
N LYS A 59 -4.05 -10.21 -20.55
CA LYS A 59 -3.01 -10.62 -21.50
C LYS A 59 -3.62 -10.77 -22.89
N ILE A 60 -2.92 -10.23 -23.89
CA ILE A 60 -3.25 -10.46 -25.28
C ILE A 60 -2.62 -11.81 -25.68
N GLU A 61 -3.41 -12.69 -26.27
CA GLU A 61 -2.89 -13.93 -26.83
C GLU A 61 -1.88 -13.62 -27.93
N GLY A 62 -0.67 -14.14 -27.80
CA GLY A 62 0.42 -13.87 -28.73
C GLY A 62 1.74 -14.46 -28.26
N LYS A 63 2.79 -14.18 -29.01
CA LYS A 63 4.13 -14.61 -28.66
C LYS A 63 4.67 -13.76 -27.51
N GLU A 64 5.39 -14.41 -26.63
CA GLU A 64 6.24 -13.75 -25.65
C GLU A 64 7.39 -13.07 -26.40
N GLU A 65 7.74 -11.88 -25.94
CA GLU A 65 8.78 -11.05 -26.53
C GLU A 65 9.90 -10.82 -25.53
N LEU A 66 11.12 -10.63 -26.02
CA LEU A 66 12.30 -10.32 -25.23
C LEU A 66 12.57 -8.81 -25.28
N PHE A 67 12.67 -8.19 -24.11
CA PHE A 67 13.26 -6.86 -23.95
C PHE A 67 14.70 -7.05 -23.48
N GLU A 68 15.67 -6.79 -24.35
CA GLU A 68 17.09 -6.92 -24.05
C GLU A 68 17.53 -5.89 -23.00
N ALA A 69 18.21 -6.35 -21.95
CA ALA A 69 18.74 -5.52 -20.88
C ALA A 69 19.88 -6.24 -20.16
N ASP A 70 20.91 -5.48 -19.81
CA ASP A 70 22.06 -5.97 -19.05
C ASP A 70 21.79 -5.97 -17.53
N SER A 71 20.83 -5.15 -17.08
CA SER A 71 20.45 -5.03 -15.67
C SER A 71 18.96 -4.83 -15.53
N VAL A 72 18.36 -5.42 -14.50
CA VAL A 72 16.91 -5.33 -14.22
C VAL A 72 16.70 -4.88 -12.79
N ILE A 73 15.91 -3.81 -12.60
CA ILE A 73 15.48 -3.34 -11.29
C ILE A 73 14.00 -3.67 -11.12
N ILE A 74 13.67 -4.42 -10.07
CA ILE A 74 12.29 -4.77 -9.73
C ILE A 74 11.73 -3.70 -8.80
N ALA A 75 10.77 -2.92 -9.30
CA ALA A 75 10.08 -1.85 -8.58
C ALA A 75 8.56 -2.00 -8.72
N VAL A 76 8.03 -3.13 -8.27
CA VAL A 76 6.60 -3.52 -8.44
C VAL A 76 5.71 -3.12 -7.26
N GLY A 77 6.20 -2.24 -6.40
CA GLY A 77 5.51 -1.83 -5.18
C GLY A 77 5.72 -2.78 -4.01
N GLN A 78 5.07 -2.49 -2.90
CA GLN A 78 5.15 -3.26 -1.67
C GLN A 78 3.74 -3.63 -1.21
N GLY A 79 3.60 -4.81 -0.63
CA GLY A 79 2.38 -5.24 0.03
C GLY A 79 2.55 -5.27 1.55
N PRO A 80 1.45 -5.17 2.31
CA PRO A 80 1.50 -5.24 3.76
C PRO A 80 1.99 -6.61 4.23
N ARG A 81 2.86 -6.63 5.26
CA ARG A 81 3.26 -7.86 5.96
C ARG A 81 2.29 -8.12 7.09
N ALA A 82 1.43 -9.10 6.93
CA ALA A 82 0.36 -9.41 7.87
C ALA A 82 0.78 -10.26 9.10
N ASN A 83 2.07 -10.56 9.29
CA ASN A 83 2.52 -11.55 10.30
C ASN A 83 2.07 -11.21 11.73
N ILE A 84 2.18 -9.96 12.17
CA ILE A 84 1.74 -9.54 13.51
C ILE A 84 0.21 -9.58 13.61
N ILE A 85 -0.47 -9.16 12.57
CA ILE A 85 -1.93 -9.03 12.52
C ILE A 85 -2.58 -10.41 12.49
N SER A 86 -2.06 -11.34 11.68
CA SER A 86 -2.59 -12.71 11.56
C SER A 86 -2.46 -13.53 12.85
N SER A 87 -1.50 -13.18 13.72
CA SER A 87 -1.30 -13.81 15.02
C SER A 87 -2.03 -13.12 16.18
N THR A 88 -2.61 -11.92 15.96
CA THR A 88 -3.26 -11.12 16.99
C THR A 88 -4.78 -11.14 16.82
N LYS A 89 -5.49 -11.73 17.79
CA LYS A 89 -6.95 -11.76 17.76
C LYS A 89 -7.57 -10.39 18.06
N GLY A 90 -8.68 -10.08 17.39
CA GLY A 90 -9.49 -8.88 17.65
C GLY A 90 -8.98 -7.61 16.98
N ILE A 91 -8.07 -7.72 16.04
CA ILE A 91 -7.66 -6.64 15.15
C ILE A 91 -8.13 -6.96 13.74
N ASP A 92 -9.00 -6.15 13.19
CA ASP A 92 -9.53 -6.31 11.85
C ASP A 92 -8.62 -5.67 10.82
N VAL A 93 -8.67 -6.23 9.62
CA VAL A 93 -7.94 -5.75 8.44
C VAL A 93 -8.88 -5.54 7.28
N THR A 94 -8.50 -4.63 6.40
CA THR A 94 -9.17 -4.42 5.12
C THR A 94 -8.89 -5.59 4.17
N GLU A 95 -9.64 -5.68 3.06
CA GLU A 95 -9.38 -6.65 1.98
C GLU A 95 -7.94 -6.56 1.42
N ARG A 96 -7.30 -5.40 1.54
CA ARG A 96 -5.91 -5.18 1.14
C ARG A 96 -4.88 -5.59 2.18
N GLY A 97 -5.32 -6.10 3.35
CA GLY A 97 -4.43 -6.51 4.45
C GLY A 97 -3.88 -5.34 5.27
N LEU A 98 -4.45 -4.13 5.16
CA LEU A 98 -4.13 -2.97 5.98
C LEU A 98 -4.98 -2.99 7.25
N LEU A 99 -4.46 -2.40 8.35
CA LEU A 99 -5.23 -2.29 9.59
C LEU A 99 -6.46 -1.41 9.41
N TYR A 100 -7.60 -1.90 9.89
CA TYR A 100 -8.80 -1.09 10.00
C TYR A 100 -8.70 -0.18 11.23
N THR A 101 -8.88 1.13 11.03
CA THR A 101 -8.90 2.12 12.10
C THR A 101 -10.00 3.16 11.86
N ASP A 102 -10.43 3.81 12.93
CA ASP A 102 -11.19 5.06 12.83
C ASP A 102 -10.28 6.25 12.43
N THR A 103 -10.86 7.45 12.37
CA THR A 103 -10.15 8.69 12.03
C THR A 103 -9.12 9.11 13.08
N PHE A 104 -9.16 8.53 14.27
CA PHE A 104 -8.24 8.76 15.40
C PHE A 104 -7.19 7.66 15.53
N GLY A 105 -7.15 6.73 14.57
CA GLY A 105 -6.20 5.63 14.57
C GLY A 105 -6.52 4.51 15.56
N ARG A 106 -7.73 4.48 16.14
CA ARG A 106 -8.16 3.39 17.03
C ARG A 106 -8.46 2.16 16.20
N THR A 107 -7.85 1.03 16.52
CA THR A 107 -8.16 -0.25 15.90
C THR A 107 -9.45 -0.84 16.48
N THR A 108 -9.90 -1.97 15.94
CA THR A 108 -11.06 -2.71 16.48
C THR A 108 -10.79 -3.31 17.87
N ARG A 109 -9.51 -3.40 18.28
CA ARG A 109 -9.13 -3.84 19.61
C ARG A 109 -8.80 -2.64 20.52
N PRO A 110 -9.52 -2.45 21.65
CA PRO A 110 -9.26 -1.36 22.58
C PRO A 110 -7.80 -1.31 23.06
N GLY A 111 -7.24 -0.12 23.19
CA GLY A 111 -5.87 0.11 23.63
C GLY A 111 -4.81 -0.11 22.56
N ILE A 112 -5.21 -0.47 21.33
CA ILE A 112 -4.29 -0.60 20.18
C ILE A 112 -4.63 0.47 19.15
N PHE A 113 -3.61 1.23 18.79
CA PHE A 113 -3.68 2.32 17.82
C PHE A 113 -2.71 2.06 16.67
N ALA A 114 -3.02 2.61 15.51
CA ALA A 114 -2.16 2.49 14.33
C ALA A 114 -2.25 3.73 13.44
N SER A 115 -1.15 4.07 12.78
CA SER A 115 -1.09 5.11 11.74
C SER A 115 0.01 4.84 10.72
N GLY A 116 0.06 5.67 9.68
CA GLY A 116 1.04 5.52 8.59
C GLY A 116 0.71 4.38 7.65
N ASP A 117 1.74 3.83 7.01
CA ASP A 117 1.60 2.86 5.91
C ASP A 117 0.83 1.59 6.27
N VAL A 118 0.82 1.20 7.52
CA VAL A 118 0.06 0.02 7.99
C VAL A 118 -1.46 0.23 7.90
N VAL A 119 -1.91 1.50 7.86
CA VAL A 119 -3.33 1.90 7.76
C VAL A 119 -3.67 2.39 6.35
N THR A 120 -2.82 3.24 5.77
CA THR A 120 -3.12 3.93 4.51
C THR A 120 -2.55 3.26 3.27
N GLY A 121 -1.68 2.27 3.43
CA GLY A 121 -0.76 1.82 2.39
C GLY A 121 0.41 2.80 2.26
N ALA A 122 1.33 2.52 1.34
CA ALA A 122 2.50 3.36 1.12
C ALA A 122 2.10 4.79 0.73
N LYS A 123 2.52 5.76 1.55
CA LYS A 123 2.24 7.19 1.40
C LYS A 123 3.50 8.00 1.72
N THR A 124 3.37 9.33 1.70
CA THR A 124 4.47 10.24 2.02
C THR A 124 4.78 10.27 3.52
N VAL A 125 6.03 10.58 3.88
CA VAL A 125 6.44 10.81 5.28
C VAL A 125 5.63 11.93 5.92
N VAL A 126 5.32 12.99 5.17
CA VAL A 126 4.51 14.12 5.66
C VAL A 126 3.13 13.65 6.10
N GLU A 127 2.51 12.78 5.33
CA GLU A 127 1.18 12.24 5.64
C GLU A 127 1.23 11.31 6.87
N ALA A 128 2.25 10.47 6.98
CA ALA A 128 2.47 9.61 8.14
C ALA A 128 2.65 10.44 9.43
N VAL A 129 3.47 11.49 9.38
CA VAL A 129 3.68 12.39 10.54
C VAL A 129 2.40 13.14 10.90
N ARG A 130 1.63 13.63 9.93
CA ARG A 130 0.36 14.31 10.18
C ARG A 130 -0.64 13.41 10.89
N LEU A 131 -0.80 12.19 10.42
CA LEU A 131 -1.71 11.21 11.03
C LEU A 131 -1.24 10.79 12.43
N SER A 132 0.06 10.59 12.62
CA SER A 132 0.62 10.18 13.91
C SER A 132 0.38 11.22 15.02
N LYS A 133 0.29 12.51 14.71
CA LYS A 133 -0.07 13.55 15.69
C LYS A 133 -1.49 13.37 16.21
N ILE A 134 -2.45 13.10 15.31
CA ILE A 134 -3.85 12.85 15.68
C ILE A 134 -3.95 11.59 16.56
N VAL A 135 -3.19 10.56 16.20
CA VAL A 135 -3.17 9.30 16.95
C VAL A 135 -2.54 9.49 18.34
N ALA A 136 -1.49 10.30 18.46
CA ALA A 136 -0.87 10.60 19.74
C ALA A 136 -1.85 11.26 20.74
N GLU A 137 -2.63 12.25 20.27
CA GLU A 137 -3.70 12.88 21.07
C GLU A 137 -4.76 11.84 21.50
N ALA A 138 -5.15 10.95 20.60
CA ALA A 138 -6.13 9.91 20.93
C ALA A 138 -5.60 8.85 21.91
N ILE A 139 -4.30 8.58 21.90
CA ILE A 139 -3.64 7.72 22.90
C ILE A 139 -3.65 8.40 24.28
N GLU A 140 -3.31 9.69 24.33
CA GLU A 140 -3.32 10.48 25.57
C GLU A 140 -4.71 10.46 26.22
N GLU A 141 -5.75 10.80 25.45
CA GLU A 141 -7.14 10.73 25.91
C GLU A 141 -7.54 9.33 26.42
N PHE A 142 -7.09 8.28 25.75
CA PHE A 142 -7.38 6.90 26.15
C PHE A 142 -6.73 6.56 27.49
N VAL A 143 -5.47 6.92 27.66
CA VAL A 143 -4.72 6.68 28.90
C VAL A 143 -5.34 7.45 30.07
N GLU A 144 -5.66 8.74 29.90
CA GLU A 144 -6.30 9.54 30.93
C GLU A 144 -7.64 8.95 31.39
N LYS A 145 -8.47 8.51 30.46
CA LYS A 145 -9.76 7.86 30.78
C LYS A 145 -9.56 6.53 31.50
N SER A 146 -8.60 5.72 31.09
CA SER A 146 -8.31 4.42 31.72
C SER A 146 -7.84 4.60 33.16
N LEU A 147 -6.95 5.57 33.41
CA LEU A 147 -6.48 5.89 34.77
C LEU A 147 -7.63 6.39 35.68
N ALA A 148 -8.50 7.26 35.18
CA ALA A 148 -9.65 7.76 35.91
C ALA A 148 -10.70 6.67 36.24
N GLU A 149 -10.80 5.64 35.42
CA GLU A 149 -11.66 4.47 35.67
C GLU A 149 -11.05 3.53 36.72
N GLU A 150 -9.74 3.31 36.68
CA GLU A 150 -9.02 2.52 37.69
C GLU A 150 -9.10 3.16 39.08
N GLU A 151 -8.92 4.49 39.20
CA GLU A 151 -9.05 5.22 40.46
C GLU A 151 -10.46 5.09 41.06
N LYS A 152 -11.51 5.11 40.24
CA LYS A 152 -12.90 4.95 40.69
C LYS A 152 -13.22 3.52 41.13
N SER A 153 -12.60 2.51 40.48
CA SER A 153 -12.81 1.10 40.84
C SER A 153 -12.02 0.66 42.08
N GLY A 154 -10.84 1.24 42.32
CA GLY A 154 -10.00 0.95 43.48
C GLY A 154 -10.44 1.62 44.81
N GLY A 155 -11.37 2.59 44.72
CA GLY A 155 -11.91 3.30 45.93
C GLY A 155 -13.10 2.64 46.63
N ASN A 156 -13.54 1.45 46.22
CA ASN A 156 -14.71 0.76 46.78
C ASN A 156 -14.37 -0.45 47.67
N ASP A 157 -13.11 -0.66 48.02
CA ASP A 157 -12.66 -1.79 48.87
C ASP A 157 -12.15 -1.32 50.24
N GLU A 158 -12.78 -0.30 50.86
CA GLU A 158 -12.62 0.02 52.28
C GLU A 158 -13.94 -0.04 53.06
#